data_0a8f6ffcd78575773438296b88676c4b
#
_entry.id   0a8f6ffcd78575773438296b88676c4b
#
_cell.length_a   1.000
_cell.length_b   1.000
_cell.length_c   1.000
_cell.angle_alpha   90.00
_cell.angle_beta   90.00
_cell.angle_gamma   90.00
#
_symmetry.space_group_name_H-M   'P 1'
#
loop_
_entity.id
_entity.type
_entity.pdbx_description
1 polymer ?
#
loop_
_entity_poly.entity_id
_entity_poly.type
_entity_poly.pdbx_seq_one_letter_code
_entity_poly.pdbx_strand_id
1 'polypeptide(L)'
;MHAVSKIDPAAAQTPPGYKPHSTGFRRATYVDRAMGSVHMGTGICFLDAGGAIEPHLHSFEESFYILEGTVLAQIGDKTHTVGPGNFGLIPTGMPHSWRNTGSAPARWLEMQAPQPRPLEYGRDTFFTGDAPSPDANVPVGHFDESQLPRPGGASQMEGFNPTTGVAIKMFVDRSFGATHQSLFLIQYSPGAKIDPHDHTFEESYFIVGGRVHAIADGSSYDLGPGDVIWTGVGCIHSFANIGAEPVRWIETQAPLPPAKEVFRFERDWTKFA
;
A
#
# COMPACT_ATOMS: atom_id res chain seq x y z
N MET A 1 18.19 4.87 3.76
CA MET A 1 17.36 5.25 4.96
C MET A 1 16.17 4.32 5.03
N HIS A 2 15.78 3.86 6.23
CA HIS A 2 14.62 3.00 6.47
C HIS A 2 13.99 3.29 7.84
N ALA A 3 12.78 2.80 8.06
CA ALA A 3 12.11 2.83 9.35
C ALA A 3 11.27 1.56 9.53
N VAL A 4 11.18 1.11 10.78
CA VAL A 4 10.33 -0.02 11.17
C VAL A 4 9.35 0.45 12.24
N SER A 5 8.09 0.08 12.07
CA SER A 5 7.03 0.38 13.02
C SER A 5 6.04 -0.79 13.12
N LYS A 6 5.23 -0.75 14.15
CA LYS A 6 4.10 -1.65 14.32
C LYS A 6 2.82 -0.84 14.35
N ILE A 7 1.81 -1.29 13.62
CA ILE A 7 0.52 -0.62 13.63
C ILE A 7 -0.12 -0.79 15.01
N ASP A 8 -0.36 0.35 15.67
CA ASP A 8 -1.16 0.42 16.89
C ASP A 8 -2.55 0.98 16.54
N PRO A 9 -3.60 0.14 16.51
CA PRO A 9 -4.96 0.62 16.25
C PRO A 9 -5.45 1.66 17.27
N ALA A 10 -4.91 1.64 18.51
CA ALA A 10 -5.27 2.61 19.54
C ALA A 10 -4.70 4.01 19.26
N ALA A 11 -3.61 4.10 18.49
CA ALA A 11 -3.03 5.37 18.05
C ALA A 11 -3.76 5.99 16.85
N ALA A 12 -4.73 5.27 16.25
CA ALA A 12 -5.49 5.78 15.11
C ALA A 12 -6.34 6.99 15.52
N GLN A 13 -6.25 8.06 14.74
CA GLN A 13 -6.98 9.32 14.97
C GLN A 13 -7.71 9.74 13.71
N THR A 14 -8.82 10.47 13.88
CA THR A 14 -9.47 11.14 12.75
C THR A 14 -8.57 12.29 12.29
N PRO A 15 -8.09 12.29 11.06
CA PRO A 15 -7.28 13.37 10.53
C PRO A 15 -8.05 14.71 10.65
N PRO A 16 -7.40 15.84 11.00
CA PRO A 16 -8.09 17.09 11.30
C PRO A 16 -9.07 17.55 10.22
N GLY A 17 -8.72 17.40 8.94
CA GLY A 17 -9.57 17.78 7.81
C GLY A 17 -10.83 16.91 7.66
N TYR A 18 -10.83 15.71 8.23
CA TYR A 18 -11.96 14.76 8.16
C TYR A 18 -12.94 14.88 9.33
N LYS A 19 -12.55 15.54 10.44
CA LYS A 19 -13.39 15.64 11.64
C LYS A 19 -14.81 16.17 11.37
N PRO A 20 -15.02 17.24 10.58
CA PRO A 20 -16.36 17.73 10.28
C PRO A 20 -17.08 16.93 9.20
N HIS A 21 -16.42 16.02 8.52
CA HIS A 21 -16.86 15.35 7.30
C HIS A 21 -16.84 13.81 7.38
N SER A 22 -16.68 13.29 8.59
CA SER A 22 -16.69 11.83 8.78
C SER A 22 -17.28 11.46 10.13
N THR A 23 -17.82 10.25 10.20
CA THR A 23 -18.32 9.63 11.43
C THR A 23 -17.67 8.28 11.59
N GLY A 24 -17.08 8.01 12.76
CA GLY A 24 -16.44 6.72 13.05
C GLY A 24 -15.19 6.41 12.22
N PHE A 25 -14.61 7.41 11.54
CA PHE A 25 -13.39 7.25 10.76
C PHE A 25 -12.15 7.59 11.58
N ARG A 26 -11.13 6.73 11.48
CA ARG A 26 -9.80 6.94 12.06
C ARG A 26 -8.74 6.36 11.13
N ARG A 27 -7.54 6.93 11.17
CA ARG A 27 -6.37 6.48 10.41
C ARG A 27 -5.15 6.36 11.32
N ALA A 28 -4.46 5.23 11.27
CA ALA A 28 -3.13 5.06 11.84
C ALA A 28 -2.11 5.20 10.70
N THR A 29 -1.41 6.31 10.67
CA THR A 29 -0.32 6.57 9.71
C THR A 29 0.94 5.87 10.17
N TYR A 30 1.65 5.20 9.27
CA TYR A 30 2.90 4.51 9.57
C TYR A 30 4.04 4.81 8.58
N VAL A 31 3.74 5.45 7.44
CA VAL A 31 4.76 6.06 6.58
C VAL A 31 4.32 7.47 6.24
N ASP A 32 5.17 8.43 6.57
CA ASP A 32 4.96 9.85 6.27
C ASP A 32 6.29 10.62 6.26
N ARG A 33 6.19 11.95 6.16
CA ARG A 33 7.35 12.85 6.20
C ARG A 33 8.15 12.77 7.49
N ALA A 34 7.49 12.49 8.61
CA ALA A 34 8.20 12.41 9.90
C ALA A 34 9.15 11.22 9.94
N MET A 35 8.87 10.16 9.19
CA MET A 35 9.77 9.03 8.98
C MET A 35 10.86 9.29 7.92
N GLY A 36 10.73 10.35 7.13
CA GLY A 36 11.65 10.69 6.05
C GLY A 36 11.16 10.32 4.64
N SER A 37 9.95 9.78 4.50
CA SER A 37 9.36 9.54 3.20
C SER A 37 9.09 10.86 2.46
N VAL A 38 9.33 10.88 1.17
CA VAL A 38 9.07 12.04 0.29
C VAL A 38 8.11 11.71 -0.84
N HIS A 39 7.86 10.43 -1.12
CA HIS A 39 7.05 9.99 -2.26
C HIS A 39 5.71 9.40 -1.86
N MET A 40 5.58 8.84 -0.66
CA MET A 40 4.36 8.16 -0.24
C MET A 40 3.90 8.52 1.16
N GLY A 41 2.59 8.39 1.39
CA GLY A 41 2.00 8.29 2.71
C GLY A 41 1.21 6.98 2.79
N THR A 42 1.45 6.15 3.81
CA THR A 42 0.72 4.90 4.01
C THR A 42 0.16 4.79 5.42
N GLY A 43 -0.97 4.10 5.53
CA GLY A 43 -1.64 3.93 6.80
C GLY A 43 -2.70 2.83 6.77
N ILE A 44 -3.26 2.55 7.94
CA ILE A 44 -4.46 1.73 8.07
C ILE A 44 -5.63 2.64 8.44
N CYS A 45 -6.67 2.58 7.64
CA CYS A 45 -7.94 3.22 7.86
C CYS A 45 -8.89 2.29 8.62
N PHE A 46 -9.66 2.87 9.51
CA PHE A 46 -10.69 2.21 10.33
C PHE A 46 -12.00 2.95 10.16
N LEU A 47 -13.09 2.23 9.91
CA LEU A 47 -14.43 2.79 9.81
C LEU A 47 -15.39 1.96 10.66
N ASP A 48 -15.87 2.54 11.75
CA ASP A 48 -16.77 1.88 12.68
C ASP A 48 -18.09 1.47 12.00
N ALA A 49 -18.84 0.55 12.60
CA ALA A 49 -20.17 0.17 12.12
C ALA A 49 -21.07 1.42 12.04
N GLY A 50 -21.74 1.62 10.90
CA GLY A 50 -22.54 2.83 10.62
C GLY A 50 -21.71 4.07 10.30
N GLY A 51 -20.38 3.99 10.29
CA GLY A 51 -19.49 5.09 9.98
C GLY A 51 -19.51 5.48 8.50
N ALA A 52 -19.07 6.71 8.24
CA ALA A 52 -19.00 7.26 6.88
C ALA A 52 -17.89 8.30 6.74
N ILE A 53 -17.40 8.45 5.51
CA ILE A 53 -16.59 9.57 5.04
C ILE A 53 -17.36 10.21 3.89
N GLU A 54 -17.64 11.52 4.01
CA GLU A 54 -18.37 12.28 3.01
C GLU A 54 -17.63 12.35 1.67
N PRO A 55 -18.34 12.66 0.56
CA PRO A 55 -17.71 12.81 -0.74
C PRO A 55 -16.57 13.83 -0.74
N HIS A 56 -15.40 13.39 -1.20
CA HIS A 56 -14.19 14.19 -1.24
C HIS A 56 -13.30 13.74 -2.39
N LEU A 57 -12.29 14.54 -2.71
CA LEU A 57 -11.25 14.23 -3.68
C LEU A 57 -9.87 14.65 -3.15
N HIS A 58 -8.84 14.08 -3.75
CA HIS A 58 -7.45 14.36 -3.39
C HIS A 58 -6.65 14.94 -4.55
N SER A 59 -5.56 15.64 -4.24
CA SER A 59 -4.52 16.03 -5.19
C SER A 59 -3.44 14.96 -5.38
N PHE A 60 -3.66 13.76 -4.86
CA PHE A 60 -2.81 12.57 -5.01
C PHE A 60 -3.66 11.37 -5.45
N GLU A 61 -3.03 10.31 -5.92
CA GLU A 61 -3.67 9.00 -6.10
C GLU A 61 -3.78 8.29 -4.75
N GLU A 62 -4.90 7.62 -4.52
CA GLU A 62 -5.10 6.74 -3.38
C GLU A 62 -5.31 5.32 -3.88
N SER A 63 -4.56 4.36 -3.36
CA SER A 63 -4.88 2.95 -3.52
C SER A 63 -5.28 2.33 -2.19
N PHE A 64 -6.13 1.31 -2.25
CA PHE A 64 -6.62 0.63 -1.08
C PHE A 64 -6.59 -0.90 -1.23
N TYR A 65 -6.47 -1.58 -0.10
CA TYR A 65 -6.67 -3.03 0.03
C TYR A 65 -7.47 -3.33 1.29
N ILE A 66 -8.64 -3.94 1.13
CA ILE A 66 -9.53 -4.23 2.26
C ILE A 66 -8.99 -5.42 3.04
N LEU A 67 -8.74 -5.20 4.34
CA LEU A 67 -8.22 -6.20 5.26
C LEU A 67 -9.35 -6.91 6.02
N GLU A 68 -10.35 -6.15 6.48
CA GLU A 68 -11.47 -6.66 7.28
C GLU A 68 -12.74 -5.84 7.06
N GLY A 69 -13.88 -6.50 7.31
CA GLY A 69 -15.19 -5.86 7.18
C GLY A 69 -15.61 -5.65 5.74
N THR A 70 -16.78 -5.02 5.55
CA THR A 70 -17.34 -4.71 4.24
C THR A 70 -17.85 -3.29 4.24
N VAL A 71 -17.51 -2.52 3.21
CA VAL A 71 -17.91 -1.13 3.07
C VAL A 71 -18.45 -0.86 1.66
N LEU A 72 -19.25 0.18 1.53
CA LEU A 72 -19.58 0.77 0.24
C LEU A 72 -18.54 1.84 -0.08
N ALA A 73 -17.86 1.68 -1.20
CA ALA A 73 -16.98 2.68 -1.79
C ALA A 73 -17.70 3.29 -3.00
N GLN A 74 -18.09 4.56 -2.91
CA GLN A 74 -18.55 5.31 -4.07
C GLN A 74 -17.31 5.96 -4.69
N ILE A 75 -17.04 5.69 -5.98
CA ILE A 75 -15.92 6.25 -6.73
C ILE A 75 -16.51 6.85 -8.02
N GLY A 76 -16.45 8.17 -8.14
CA GLY A 76 -17.19 8.87 -9.16
C GLY A 76 -18.70 8.60 -9.03
N ASP A 77 -19.35 8.24 -10.13
CA ASP A 77 -20.79 7.91 -10.18
C ASP A 77 -21.11 6.43 -9.81
N LYS A 78 -20.10 5.59 -9.53
CA LYS A 78 -20.29 4.16 -9.26
C LYS A 78 -20.10 3.82 -7.81
N THR A 79 -20.94 2.90 -7.31
CA THR A 79 -20.85 2.36 -5.96
C THR A 79 -20.42 0.89 -6.02
N HIS A 80 -19.38 0.56 -5.28
CA HIS A 80 -18.83 -0.77 -5.14
C HIS A 80 -19.02 -1.27 -3.71
N THR A 81 -19.50 -2.50 -3.55
CA THR A 81 -19.42 -3.20 -2.27
C THR A 81 -18.07 -3.89 -2.21
N VAL A 82 -17.22 -3.48 -1.28
CA VAL A 82 -15.86 -4.00 -1.14
C VAL A 82 -15.64 -4.63 0.23
N GLY A 83 -15.02 -5.80 0.25
CA GLY A 83 -14.71 -6.59 1.44
C GLY A 83 -13.28 -7.14 1.37
N PRO A 84 -12.86 -8.02 2.31
CA PRO A 84 -11.50 -8.54 2.38
C PRO A 84 -11.02 -9.08 1.04
N GLY A 85 -9.81 -8.70 0.63
CA GLY A 85 -9.24 -9.05 -0.67
C GLY A 85 -9.61 -8.10 -1.82
N ASN A 86 -10.60 -7.22 -1.68
CA ASN A 86 -10.83 -6.18 -2.68
C ASN A 86 -9.73 -5.11 -2.60
N PHE A 87 -9.34 -4.63 -3.77
CA PHE A 87 -8.37 -3.55 -3.95
C PHE A 87 -8.81 -2.61 -5.07
N GLY A 88 -8.28 -1.40 -5.06
CA GLY A 88 -8.58 -0.43 -6.09
C GLY A 88 -7.66 0.77 -6.07
N LEU A 89 -7.85 1.61 -7.08
CA LEU A 89 -7.16 2.88 -7.25
C LEU A 89 -8.20 3.99 -7.37
N ILE A 90 -8.00 5.06 -6.64
CA ILE A 90 -8.74 6.32 -6.77
C ILE A 90 -7.80 7.32 -7.42
N PRO A 91 -8.01 7.68 -8.70
CA PRO A 91 -7.15 8.63 -9.40
C PRO A 91 -7.18 10.02 -8.76
N THR A 92 -6.12 10.79 -8.97
CA THR A 92 -6.07 12.20 -8.57
C THR A 92 -7.31 12.96 -9.05
N GLY A 93 -7.96 13.68 -8.13
CA GLY A 93 -9.14 14.50 -8.42
C GLY A 93 -10.44 13.71 -8.59
N MET A 94 -10.45 12.39 -8.40
CA MET A 94 -11.66 11.57 -8.48
C MET A 94 -12.46 11.68 -7.17
N PRO A 95 -13.70 12.22 -7.20
CA PRO A 95 -14.57 12.23 -6.03
C PRO A 95 -14.91 10.82 -5.56
N HIS A 96 -14.81 10.60 -4.26
CA HIS A 96 -15.16 9.32 -3.65
C HIS A 96 -15.66 9.48 -2.21
N SER A 97 -16.34 8.46 -1.73
CA SER A 97 -16.85 8.40 -0.36
C SER A 97 -16.88 6.97 0.16
N TRP A 98 -16.90 6.83 1.48
CA TRP A 98 -16.90 5.52 2.13
C TRP A 98 -18.06 5.42 3.11
N ARG A 99 -18.73 4.28 3.15
CA ARG A 99 -19.80 4.02 4.13
C ARG A 99 -19.75 2.59 4.61
N ASN A 100 -19.67 2.40 5.91
CA ASN A 100 -19.81 1.09 6.53
C ASN A 100 -21.29 0.85 6.89
N THR A 101 -21.97 0.04 6.11
CA THR A 101 -23.39 -0.35 6.36
C THR A 101 -23.49 -1.67 7.12
N GLY A 102 -22.35 -2.29 7.47
CA GLY A 102 -22.28 -3.51 8.25
C GLY A 102 -22.43 -3.28 9.75
N SER A 103 -22.48 -4.39 10.50
CA SER A 103 -22.57 -4.37 11.96
C SER A 103 -21.21 -4.48 12.68
N ALA A 104 -20.12 -4.63 11.92
CA ALA A 104 -18.76 -4.72 12.45
C ALA A 104 -17.89 -3.60 11.84
N PRO A 105 -16.82 -3.17 12.52
CA PRO A 105 -15.85 -2.25 11.95
C PRO A 105 -15.21 -2.83 10.69
N ALA A 106 -14.81 -1.95 9.78
CA ALA A 106 -14.00 -2.27 8.63
C ALA A 106 -12.63 -1.60 8.72
N ARG A 107 -11.62 -2.22 8.10
CA ARG A 107 -10.28 -1.64 7.99
C ARG A 107 -9.65 -1.97 6.65
N TRP A 108 -8.87 -1.03 6.16
CA TRP A 108 -8.12 -1.19 4.92
C TRP A 108 -6.75 -0.53 5.00
N LEU A 109 -5.81 -1.09 4.24
CA LEU A 109 -4.57 -0.46 3.92
C LEU A 109 -4.85 0.65 2.91
N GLU A 110 -4.29 1.82 3.13
CA GLU A 110 -4.34 2.97 2.22
C GLU A 110 -2.93 3.44 1.90
N MET A 111 -2.67 3.70 0.63
CA MET A 111 -1.48 4.36 0.14
C MET A 111 -1.85 5.62 -0.63
N GLN A 112 -1.09 6.67 -0.41
CA GLN A 112 -1.23 8.00 -1.01
C GLN A 112 0.06 8.37 -1.73
N ALA A 113 -0.01 8.68 -3.02
CA ALA A 113 1.14 9.14 -3.82
C ALA A 113 0.73 10.14 -4.92
N PRO A 114 1.50 11.22 -5.17
CA PRO A 114 2.66 11.64 -4.36
C PRO A 114 2.26 11.92 -2.91
N GLN A 115 3.25 11.93 -2.02
CA GLN A 115 3.01 12.12 -0.59
C GLN A 115 2.19 13.40 -0.33
N PRO A 116 1.12 13.33 0.50
CA PRO A 116 0.31 14.49 0.86
C PRO A 116 1.16 15.62 1.44
N ARG A 117 0.81 16.86 1.09
CA ARG A 117 1.50 18.04 1.59
C ARG A 117 1.24 18.25 3.09
N PRO A 118 2.20 18.80 3.83
CA PRO A 118 1.94 19.33 5.16
C PRO A 118 0.83 20.40 5.14
N LEU A 119 -0.01 20.42 6.16
CA LEU A 119 -1.17 21.31 6.22
C LEU A 119 -0.81 22.80 6.10
N GLU A 120 0.40 23.19 6.51
CA GLU A 120 0.90 24.56 6.36
C GLU A 120 1.11 25.00 4.90
N TYR A 121 1.22 24.05 3.97
CA TYR A 121 1.37 24.34 2.54
C TYR A 121 0.07 24.21 1.74
N GLY A 122 -1.06 24.06 2.42
CA GLY A 122 -2.38 24.00 1.83
C GLY A 122 -3.09 22.67 2.03
N ARG A 123 -4.22 22.53 1.34
CA ARG A 123 -5.06 21.32 1.42
C ARG A 123 -4.74 20.38 0.27
N ASP A 124 -4.76 19.09 0.55
CA ASP A 124 -4.71 18.01 -0.45
C ASP A 124 -6.00 17.21 -0.53
N THR A 125 -6.90 17.42 0.43
CA THR A 125 -8.22 16.79 0.50
C THR A 125 -9.29 17.88 0.46
N PHE A 126 -10.28 17.71 -0.44
CA PHE A 126 -11.35 18.67 -0.68
C PHE A 126 -12.69 17.95 -0.63
N PHE A 127 -13.53 18.30 0.35
CA PHE A 127 -14.88 17.78 0.47
C PHE A 127 -15.80 18.47 -0.54
N THR A 128 -16.53 17.67 -1.32
CA THR A 128 -17.30 18.14 -2.49
C THR A 128 -18.78 18.34 -2.20
N GLY A 129 -19.27 17.85 -1.04
CA GLY A 129 -20.71 17.87 -0.72
C GLY A 129 -21.52 17.15 -1.79
N ASP A 130 -22.62 17.77 -2.22
CA ASP A 130 -23.55 17.23 -3.23
C ASP A 130 -23.11 17.52 -4.69
N ALA A 131 -21.84 17.89 -4.93
CA ALA A 131 -21.37 18.12 -6.28
C ALA A 131 -21.53 16.85 -7.15
N PRO A 132 -21.98 16.96 -8.40
CA PRO A 132 -22.11 15.81 -9.29
C PRO A 132 -20.77 15.08 -9.44
N SER A 133 -20.80 13.76 -9.29
CA SER A 133 -19.63 12.92 -9.52
C SER A 133 -19.48 12.63 -11.02
N PRO A 134 -18.27 12.70 -11.56
CA PRO A 134 -18.01 12.34 -12.95
C PRO A 134 -18.25 10.86 -13.20
N ASP A 135 -18.54 10.49 -14.45
CA ASP A 135 -18.53 9.08 -14.87
C ASP A 135 -17.14 8.50 -14.62
N ALA A 136 -17.07 7.42 -13.86
CA ALA A 136 -15.83 6.79 -13.46
C ALA A 136 -15.74 5.38 -14.02
N ASN A 137 -14.78 5.16 -14.90
CA ASN A 137 -14.36 3.81 -15.26
C ASN A 137 -13.13 3.41 -14.42
N VAL A 138 -13.31 3.43 -13.08
CA VAL A 138 -12.25 3.07 -12.14
C VAL A 138 -12.41 1.60 -11.77
N PRO A 139 -11.43 0.76 -12.07
CA PRO A 139 -11.51 -0.65 -11.77
C PRO A 139 -11.37 -0.90 -10.25
N VAL A 140 -12.17 -1.86 -9.76
CA VAL A 140 -12.01 -2.46 -8.44
C VAL A 140 -11.76 -3.94 -8.65
N GLY A 141 -10.65 -4.43 -8.12
CA GLY A 141 -10.25 -5.83 -8.22
C GLY A 141 -10.59 -6.61 -6.96
N HIS A 142 -10.47 -7.92 -7.07
CA HIS A 142 -10.54 -8.84 -5.94
C HIS A 142 -9.42 -9.86 -6.03
N PHE A 143 -8.69 -10.04 -4.94
CA PHE A 143 -7.67 -11.06 -4.83
C PHE A 143 -8.29 -12.37 -4.33
N ASP A 144 -8.03 -13.44 -5.07
CA ASP A 144 -8.29 -14.82 -4.69
C ASP A 144 -6.98 -15.60 -4.66
N GLU A 145 -6.84 -16.52 -3.72
CA GLU A 145 -5.64 -17.34 -3.54
C GLU A 145 -5.22 -18.08 -4.83
N SER A 146 -6.19 -18.47 -5.66
CA SER A 146 -5.92 -19.13 -6.95
C SER A 146 -5.20 -18.24 -7.96
N GLN A 147 -5.22 -16.92 -7.75
CA GLN A 147 -4.56 -15.93 -8.61
C GLN A 147 -3.07 -15.73 -8.24
N LEU A 148 -2.63 -16.29 -7.11
CA LEU A 148 -1.23 -16.19 -6.74
C LEU A 148 -0.39 -17.01 -7.70
N PRO A 149 0.62 -16.43 -8.39
CA PRO A 149 1.50 -17.16 -9.27
C PRO A 149 2.20 -18.29 -8.52
N ARG A 150 2.48 -19.39 -9.21
CA ARG A 150 3.32 -20.44 -8.62
C ARG A 150 4.69 -19.86 -8.28
N PRO A 151 5.24 -20.17 -7.09
CA PRO A 151 6.57 -19.70 -6.71
C PRO A 151 7.62 -20.06 -7.78
N GLY A 152 8.42 -19.08 -8.19
CA GLY A 152 9.40 -19.25 -9.27
C GLY A 152 8.82 -19.20 -10.70
N GLY A 153 7.51 -18.91 -10.85
CA GLY A 153 6.89 -18.59 -12.14
C GLY A 153 7.30 -17.21 -12.65
N ALA A 154 6.84 -16.85 -13.86
CA ALA A 154 7.09 -15.52 -14.41
C ALA A 154 6.55 -14.44 -13.47
N SER A 155 7.37 -13.43 -13.18
CA SER A 155 6.95 -12.28 -12.41
C SER A 155 5.88 -11.48 -13.16
N GLN A 156 4.87 -11.00 -12.45
CA GLN A 156 3.94 -10.00 -12.95
C GLN A 156 4.52 -8.58 -12.87
N MET A 157 5.61 -8.42 -12.12
CA MET A 157 6.30 -7.13 -11.99
C MET A 157 7.29 -6.96 -13.15
N GLU A 158 7.11 -5.89 -13.91
CA GLU A 158 8.00 -5.55 -15.02
C GLU A 158 9.43 -5.27 -14.51
N GLY A 159 10.43 -5.81 -15.18
CA GLY A 159 11.83 -5.59 -14.81
C GLY A 159 12.36 -6.45 -13.65
N PHE A 160 11.53 -7.30 -13.04
CA PHE A 160 11.94 -8.15 -11.92
C PHE A 160 11.62 -9.63 -12.20
N ASN A 161 12.64 -10.49 -12.13
CA ASN A 161 12.48 -11.93 -12.12
C ASN A 161 12.64 -12.44 -10.70
N PRO A 162 11.57 -12.93 -10.06
CA PRO A 162 11.64 -13.39 -8.69
C PRO A 162 12.56 -14.59 -8.56
N THR A 163 13.27 -14.65 -7.45
CA THR A 163 14.04 -15.82 -7.07
C THR A 163 13.11 -17.01 -6.80
N THR A 164 13.68 -18.23 -6.81
CA THR A 164 12.92 -19.44 -6.49
C THR A 164 12.15 -19.27 -5.16
N GLY A 165 10.87 -19.59 -5.15
CA GLY A 165 10.03 -19.53 -3.96
C GLY A 165 9.32 -18.20 -3.72
N VAL A 166 9.54 -17.19 -4.55
CA VAL A 166 8.84 -15.89 -4.47
C VAL A 166 7.69 -15.86 -5.46
N ALA A 167 6.52 -15.39 -5.02
CA ALA A 167 5.35 -15.14 -5.84
C ALA A 167 4.88 -13.69 -5.64
N ILE A 168 4.59 -12.99 -6.75
CA ILE A 168 4.14 -11.60 -6.75
C ILE A 168 2.81 -11.51 -7.49
N LYS A 169 1.81 -10.91 -6.87
CA LYS A 169 0.52 -10.60 -7.48
C LYS A 169 0.31 -9.09 -7.49
N MET A 170 0.42 -8.48 -8.68
CA MET A 170 0.13 -7.06 -8.87
C MET A 170 -1.36 -6.79 -8.68
N PHE A 171 -1.69 -5.75 -7.91
CA PHE A 171 -3.03 -5.25 -7.68
C PHE A 171 -3.25 -3.93 -8.43
N VAL A 172 -2.39 -2.96 -8.18
CA VAL A 172 -2.44 -1.63 -8.79
C VAL A 172 -1.10 -1.32 -9.42
N ASP A 173 -1.10 -1.05 -10.70
CA ASP A 173 0.05 -0.68 -11.52
C ASP A 173 -0.38 0.19 -12.73
N ARG A 174 0.51 0.38 -13.69
CA ARG A 174 0.21 1.11 -14.94
C ARG A 174 -0.95 0.50 -15.72
N SER A 175 -1.06 -0.82 -15.72
CA SER A 175 -2.15 -1.52 -16.44
C SER A 175 -3.50 -1.32 -15.75
N PHE A 176 -3.47 -1.06 -14.45
CA PHE A 176 -4.64 -0.72 -13.64
C PHE A 176 -4.99 0.79 -13.70
N GLY A 177 -4.14 1.61 -14.32
CA GLY A 177 -4.35 3.04 -14.49
C GLY A 177 -3.54 3.93 -13.54
N ALA A 178 -2.65 3.37 -12.72
CA ALA A 178 -1.82 4.15 -11.82
C ALA A 178 -0.75 4.96 -12.58
N THR A 179 -0.48 6.16 -12.09
CA THR A 179 0.56 7.05 -12.61
C THR A 179 1.65 7.36 -11.57
N HIS A 180 1.33 7.21 -10.28
CA HIS A 180 2.24 7.60 -9.20
C HIS A 180 2.70 6.44 -8.32
N GLN A 181 1.99 5.32 -8.31
CA GLN A 181 2.22 4.25 -7.35
C GLN A 181 1.98 2.85 -7.91
N SER A 182 2.46 1.83 -7.19
CA SER A 182 2.02 0.45 -7.34
C SER A 182 1.68 -0.16 -5.99
N LEU A 183 0.74 -1.12 -6.01
CA LEU A 183 0.28 -1.89 -4.86
C LEU A 183 0.23 -3.36 -5.27
N PHE A 184 0.80 -4.25 -4.48
CA PHE A 184 0.82 -5.68 -4.79
C PHE A 184 1.02 -6.55 -3.55
N LEU A 185 0.76 -7.84 -3.69
CA LEU A 185 1.02 -8.84 -2.67
C LEU A 185 2.26 -9.66 -3.06
N ILE A 186 3.14 -9.85 -2.08
CA ILE A 186 4.26 -10.78 -2.18
C ILE A 186 4.06 -11.94 -1.21
N GLN A 187 4.43 -13.14 -1.66
CA GLN A 187 4.55 -14.32 -0.84
C GLN A 187 5.92 -14.95 -1.02
N TYR A 188 6.60 -15.24 0.10
CA TYR A 188 7.80 -16.07 0.12
C TYR A 188 7.46 -17.43 0.72
N SER A 189 7.78 -18.49 0.00
CA SER A 189 7.80 -19.86 0.53
C SER A 189 8.89 -20.01 1.60
N PRO A 190 8.83 -21.04 2.47
CA PRO A 190 9.91 -21.32 3.40
C PRO A 190 11.28 -21.40 2.69
N GLY A 191 12.29 -20.70 3.23
CA GLY A 191 13.63 -20.61 2.69
C GLY A 191 13.82 -19.68 1.47
N ALA A 192 12.75 -19.10 0.93
CA ALA A 192 12.86 -18.12 -0.13
C ALA A 192 13.49 -16.81 0.38
N LYS A 193 14.28 -16.16 -0.46
CA LYS A 193 14.97 -14.91 -0.15
C LYS A 193 15.15 -14.05 -1.40
N ILE A 194 15.41 -12.78 -1.19
CA ILE A 194 15.96 -11.85 -2.17
C ILE A 194 17.31 -11.34 -1.67
N ASP A 195 18.29 -11.27 -2.56
CA ASP A 195 19.63 -10.77 -2.25
C ASP A 195 19.59 -9.24 -1.96
N PRO A 196 20.59 -8.69 -1.24
CA PRO A 196 20.70 -7.26 -1.03
C PRO A 196 20.65 -6.47 -2.33
N HIS A 197 19.77 -5.47 -2.37
CA HIS A 197 19.53 -4.61 -3.52
C HIS A 197 19.01 -3.24 -3.07
N ASP A 198 19.05 -2.27 -3.95
CA ASP A 198 18.40 -0.98 -3.82
C ASP A 198 17.68 -0.58 -5.12
N HIS A 199 16.96 0.52 -5.08
CA HIS A 199 16.24 1.06 -6.23
C HIS A 199 15.97 2.56 -6.07
N THR A 200 15.40 3.17 -7.12
CA THR A 200 15.18 4.62 -7.23
C THR A 200 13.80 5.09 -6.76
N PHE A 201 13.09 4.25 -6.03
CA PHE A 201 11.76 4.53 -5.46
C PHE A 201 11.73 4.10 -4.00
N GLU A 202 10.72 4.57 -3.28
CA GLU A 202 10.43 4.13 -1.91
C GLU A 202 9.52 2.92 -1.92
N GLU A 203 9.64 2.08 -0.90
CA GLU A 203 8.74 0.95 -0.67
C GLU A 203 8.25 0.92 0.77
N SER A 204 7.04 0.41 0.96
CA SER A 204 6.57 0.03 2.28
C SER A 204 5.97 -1.37 2.24
N TYR A 205 6.20 -2.13 3.32
CA TYR A 205 5.88 -3.54 3.45
C TYR A 205 5.03 -3.73 4.70
N PHE A 206 3.76 -4.02 4.53
CA PHE A 206 2.84 -4.34 5.63
C PHE A 206 2.69 -5.84 5.74
N ILE A 207 3.24 -6.45 6.80
CA ILE A 207 3.20 -7.90 7.00
C ILE A 207 1.78 -8.33 7.36
N VAL A 208 1.19 -9.21 6.54
CA VAL A 208 -0.17 -9.72 6.76
C VAL A 208 -0.20 -11.15 7.29
N GLY A 209 0.89 -11.92 7.11
CA GLY A 209 0.97 -13.30 7.61
C GLY A 209 2.38 -13.86 7.59
N GLY A 210 2.68 -14.81 8.47
CA GLY A 210 4.00 -15.42 8.59
C GLY A 210 5.04 -14.51 9.27
N ARG A 211 6.31 -14.84 9.13
CA ARG A 211 7.45 -14.08 9.68
C ARG A 211 8.57 -13.98 8.66
N VAL A 212 9.20 -12.83 8.57
CA VAL A 212 10.31 -12.54 7.65
C VAL A 212 11.47 -11.92 8.40
N HIS A 213 12.69 -12.34 8.06
CA HIS A 213 13.92 -11.66 8.43
C HIS A 213 14.24 -10.62 7.37
N ALA A 214 14.30 -9.35 7.77
CA ALA A 214 14.62 -8.23 6.91
C ALA A 214 15.97 -7.61 7.33
N ILE A 215 16.76 -7.22 6.35
CA ILE A 215 17.95 -6.40 6.56
C ILE A 215 17.75 -5.12 5.77
N ALA A 216 17.98 -3.97 6.42
CA ALA A 216 17.90 -2.67 5.77
C ALA A 216 19.06 -1.77 6.26
N ASP A 217 19.87 -1.23 5.35
CA ASP A 217 21.08 -0.42 5.63
C ASP A 217 21.95 -1.05 6.73
N GLY A 218 22.12 -2.37 6.72
CA GLY A 218 22.92 -3.13 7.69
C GLY A 218 22.26 -3.43 9.04
N SER A 219 21.05 -2.95 9.27
CA SER A 219 20.24 -3.29 10.47
C SER A 219 19.33 -4.49 10.20
N SER A 220 19.16 -5.38 11.17
CA SER A 220 18.36 -6.61 11.05
C SER A 220 17.08 -6.54 11.86
N TYR A 221 15.99 -7.09 11.31
CA TYR A 221 14.65 -7.09 11.91
C TYR A 221 13.94 -8.42 11.66
N ASP A 222 13.27 -8.95 12.68
CA ASP A 222 12.34 -10.07 12.55
C ASP A 222 10.92 -9.53 12.60
N LEU A 223 10.25 -9.51 11.44
CA LEU A 223 8.93 -8.89 11.26
C LEU A 223 7.84 -9.96 11.19
N GLY A 224 6.68 -9.63 11.75
CA GLY A 224 5.49 -10.47 11.75
C GLY A 224 4.21 -9.67 11.49
N PRO A 225 3.02 -10.29 11.54
CA PRO A 225 1.77 -9.63 11.20
C PRO A 225 1.54 -8.33 11.98
N GLY A 226 1.20 -7.26 11.25
CA GLY A 226 1.00 -5.91 11.77
C GLY A 226 2.27 -5.07 11.86
N ASP A 227 3.46 -5.66 11.62
CA ASP A 227 4.69 -4.89 11.47
C ASP A 227 4.78 -4.26 10.09
N VAL A 228 5.44 -3.12 10.03
CA VAL A 228 5.72 -2.37 8.80
C VAL A 228 7.20 -2.06 8.74
N ILE A 229 7.80 -2.24 7.57
CA ILE A 229 9.08 -1.64 7.23
C ILE A 229 8.89 -0.73 6.01
N TRP A 230 9.52 0.43 6.05
CA TRP A 230 9.63 1.36 4.93
C TRP A 230 11.11 1.50 4.55
N THR A 231 11.38 1.49 3.24
CA THR A 231 12.70 1.70 2.66
C THR A 231 12.66 2.90 1.73
N GLY A 232 13.49 3.90 2.01
CA GLY A 232 13.65 5.08 1.17
C GLY A 232 14.51 4.80 -0.06
N VAL A 233 14.52 5.74 -1.00
CA VAL A 233 15.34 5.67 -2.21
C VAL A 233 16.80 5.34 -1.87
N GLY A 234 17.36 4.32 -2.52
CA GLY A 234 18.74 3.89 -2.34
C GLY A 234 19.02 3.16 -1.01
N CYS A 235 17.99 2.80 -0.24
CA CYS A 235 18.16 1.92 0.92
C CYS A 235 18.55 0.52 0.46
N ILE A 236 19.69 0.01 0.92
CA ILE A 236 20.08 -1.37 0.62
C ILE A 236 19.30 -2.30 1.54
N HIS A 237 18.52 -3.19 0.97
CA HIS A 237 17.68 -4.09 1.75
C HIS A 237 17.57 -5.49 1.15
N SER A 238 17.19 -6.45 1.99
CA SER A 238 16.97 -7.85 1.62
C SER A 238 15.97 -8.49 2.57
N PHE A 239 15.31 -9.54 2.10
CA PHE A 239 14.32 -10.30 2.86
C PHE A 239 14.58 -11.79 2.74
N ALA A 240 14.35 -12.54 3.85
CA ALA A 240 14.42 -13.98 3.88
C ALA A 240 13.29 -14.55 4.73
N ASN A 241 12.56 -15.52 4.18
CA ASN A 241 11.65 -16.32 5.00
C ASN A 241 12.44 -17.40 5.73
N ILE A 242 12.64 -17.19 7.02
CA ILE A 242 13.35 -18.12 7.91
C ILE A 242 12.39 -19.04 8.70
N GLY A 243 11.08 -18.90 8.47
CA GLY A 243 10.03 -19.71 9.09
C GLY A 243 9.74 -21.01 8.33
N ALA A 244 8.88 -21.84 8.91
CA ALA A 244 8.38 -23.07 8.31
C ALA A 244 7.12 -22.86 7.43
N GLU A 245 6.49 -21.70 7.55
CA GLU A 245 5.26 -21.35 6.84
C GLU A 245 5.53 -20.20 5.86
N PRO A 246 4.72 -20.05 4.79
CA PRO A 246 4.81 -18.89 3.92
C PRO A 246 4.65 -17.57 4.67
N VAL A 247 5.42 -16.57 4.29
CA VAL A 247 5.24 -15.20 4.74
C VAL A 247 4.62 -14.37 3.62
N ARG A 248 3.73 -13.45 3.98
CA ARG A 248 3.04 -12.54 3.05
C ARG A 248 3.04 -11.12 3.55
N TRP A 249 3.16 -10.19 2.63
CA TRP A 249 2.95 -8.78 2.89
C TRP A 249 2.28 -8.09 1.70
N ILE A 250 1.63 -6.98 2.00
CA ILE A 250 1.21 -6.01 0.98
C ILE A 250 2.32 -4.98 0.85
N GLU A 251 2.78 -4.82 -0.37
CA GLU A 251 3.85 -3.89 -0.71
C GLU A 251 3.33 -2.73 -1.55
N THR A 252 3.89 -1.56 -1.31
CA THR A 252 3.59 -0.34 -2.06
C THR A 252 4.89 0.29 -2.54
N GLN A 253 4.87 0.87 -3.72
CA GLN A 253 6.03 1.56 -4.31
C GLN A 253 5.62 2.94 -4.84
N ALA A 254 6.45 3.95 -4.58
CA ALA A 254 6.32 5.29 -5.14
C ALA A 254 7.69 6.00 -5.25
N PRO A 255 7.92 6.81 -6.31
CA PRO A 255 7.07 6.96 -7.50
C PRO A 255 6.96 5.65 -8.26
N LEU A 256 5.99 5.57 -9.17
CA LEU A 256 5.80 4.37 -9.99
C LEU A 256 7.11 3.98 -10.69
N PRO A 257 7.60 2.73 -10.48
CA PRO A 257 8.90 2.32 -10.99
C PRO A 257 9.05 2.50 -12.50
N PRO A 258 10.25 2.88 -13.00
CA PRO A 258 10.53 2.83 -14.42
C PRO A 258 10.41 1.40 -14.97
N ALA A 259 10.14 1.27 -16.27
CA ALA A 259 9.86 -0.03 -16.90
C ALA A 259 11.08 -0.96 -17.03
N LYS A 260 12.31 -0.47 -16.81
CA LYS A 260 13.54 -1.24 -16.98
C LYS A 260 14.61 -0.83 -15.96
N GLU A 261 15.45 -1.82 -15.59
CA GLU A 261 16.68 -1.62 -14.81
C GLU A 261 16.47 -0.86 -13.49
N VAL A 262 15.43 -1.24 -12.77
CA VAL A 262 15.03 -0.56 -11.53
C VAL A 262 15.74 -1.10 -10.29
N PHE A 263 16.13 -2.37 -10.30
CA PHE A 263 16.78 -3.03 -9.18
C PHE A 263 18.29 -3.08 -9.38
N ARG A 264 19.03 -2.65 -8.36
CA ARG A 264 20.50 -2.73 -8.32
C ARG A 264 20.91 -3.70 -7.24
N PHE A 265 21.41 -4.88 -7.64
CA PHE A 265 21.94 -5.85 -6.70
C PHE A 265 23.38 -5.52 -6.35
N GLU A 266 23.79 -5.69 -5.09
CA GLU A 266 25.12 -5.37 -4.58
C GLU A 266 26.25 -5.95 -5.48
N ARG A 267 26.09 -7.17 -5.97
CA ARG A 267 27.03 -7.79 -6.90
C ARG A 267 27.21 -7.05 -8.23
N ASP A 268 26.24 -6.22 -8.61
CA ASP A 268 26.27 -5.49 -9.87
C ASP A 268 27.04 -4.18 -9.76
N TRP A 269 27.19 -3.64 -8.57
CA TRP A 269 27.95 -2.41 -8.35
C TRP A 269 29.43 -2.56 -8.64
N THR A 270 29.99 -3.74 -8.41
CA THR A 270 31.38 -4.06 -8.75
C THR A 270 31.67 -4.01 -10.25
N LYS A 271 30.65 -4.03 -11.11
CA LYS A 271 30.81 -3.91 -12.57
C LYS A 271 31.04 -2.45 -13.00
N PHE A 272 30.75 -1.48 -12.14
CA PHE A 272 30.85 -0.05 -12.42
C PHE A 272 31.98 0.64 -11.67
N ALA A 273 32.79 -0.15 -10.93
CA ALA A 273 33.95 0.34 -10.18
C ALA A 273 35.20 0.43 -11.06
#